data_6c2366a99a85547cef53286db935e813
#
_entry.id   6c2366a99a85547cef53286db935e813
#
_cell.length_a   1.000
_cell.length_b   1.000
_cell.length_c   1.000
_cell.angle_alpha   90.00
_cell.angle_beta   90.00
_cell.angle_gamma   90.00
#
_symmetry.space_group_name_H-M   'P 1'
#
loop_
_entity.id
_entity.type
_entity.pdbx_description
1 polymer ?
#
loop_
_entity_poly.entity_id
_entity_poly.type
_entity_poly.pdbx_seq_one_letter_code
_entity_poly.pdbx_strand_id
1 'polypeptide(L)'
;MDNPARRVLCRGMTHDTDIAIVGGGLNGPALALALAHSGFRVTVIDALPLDTRNDPGFDGRAYALALASQRLLKNLGIWGAIADHAQPMLEIKVTDGRAGEGPSPWMLHFDHAEIEEGPMGYMVEDRHLRRAFLDALAENDRIIQIAGQTVVAQSVDARGAKVELA
;
A
#
# COMPACT_ATOMS: atom_id res chain seq x y z
N MET A 1 -28.94 -1.75 10.52
CA MET A 1 -28.84 -3.15 10.99
C MET A 1 -27.42 -3.32 11.47
N ASP A 2 -27.22 -3.22 12.78
CA ASP A 2 -25.91 -3.47 13.39
C ASP A 2 -25.58 -4.96 13.26
N ASN A 3 -24.46 -5.25 12.63
CA ASN A 3 -23.91 -6.61 12.57
C ASN A 3 -23.05 -6.83 13.82
N PRO A 4 -23.47 -7.65 14.80
CA PRO A 4 -22.81 -7.72 16.12
C PRO A 4 -21.53 -8.55 16.16
N ALA A 5 -20.89 -8.85 15.04
CA ALA A 5 -19.96 -9.98 15.02
C ALA A 5 -18.61 -9.74 14.38
N ARG A 6 -17.80 -8.78 14.85
CA ARG A 6 -16.36 -8.83 14.49
C ARG A 6 -15.50 -8.17 15.56
N ARG A 7 -15.01 -8.96 16.50
CA ARG A 7 -14.05 -8.51 17.51
C ARG A 7 -12.65 -9.00 17.17
N VAL A 8 -11.72 -8.09 17.07
CA VAL A 8 -10.28 -8.39 17.08
C VAL A 8 -9.80 -8.32 18.54
N LEU A 9 -9.23 -9.40 19.06
CA LEU A 9 -8.73 -9.48 20.43
C LEU A 9 -7.22 -9.26 20.45
N CYS A 10 -6.78 -8.13 20.98
CA CYS A 10 -5.44 -7.96 21.50
C CYS A 10 -5.39 -8.40 22.96
N ARG A 11 -4.23 -8.78 23.49
CA ARG A 11 -4.03 -9.19 24.89
C ARG A 11 -4.55 -8.08 25.83
N GLY A 12 -5.78 -8.24 26.32
CA GLY A 12 -6.48 -7.29 27.19
C GLY A 12 -7.27 -6.15 26.52
N MET A 13 -7.25 -6.03 25.18
CA MET A 13 -8.07 -5.06 24.45
C MET A 13 -8.89 -5.74 23.36
N THR A 14 -10.15 -5.32 23.22
CA THR A 14 -11.05 -5.78 22.17
C THR A 14 -11.33 -4.60 21.23
N HIS A 15 -11.05 -4.76 19.96
CA HIS A 15 -11.37 -3.79 18.92
C HIS A 15 -12.51 -4.32 18.06
N ASP A 16 -13.61 -3.59 18.00
CA ASP A 16 -14.69 -3.89 17.07
C ASP A 16 -14.33 -3.30 15.70
N THR A 17 -14.17 -4.15 14.72
CA THR A 17 -13.88 -3.77 13.34
C THR A 17 -14.65 -4.66 12.37
N ASP A 18 -14.97 -4.14 11.20
CA ASP A 18 -15.61 -4.94 10.16
C ASP A 18 -14.60 -5.81 9.42
N ILE A 19 -13.39 -5.29 9.25
CA ILE A 19 -12.32 -5.95 8.51
C ILE A 19 -10.98 -5.75 9.24
N ALA A 20 -10.25 -6.85 9.45
CA ALA A 20 -8.86 -6.82 9.92
C ALA A 20 -7.92 -7.13 8.75
N ILE A 21 -6.92 -6.29 8.54
CA ILE A 21 -5.88 -6.44 7.52
C ILE A 21 -4.56 -6.71 8.24
N VAL A 22 -3.92 -7.82 7.90
CA VAL A 22 -2.60 -8.18 8.43
C VAL A 22 -1.55 -7.81 7.39
N GLY A 23 -0.69 -6.88 7.77
CA GLY A 23 0.35 -6.31 6.92
C GLY A 23 0.07 -4.84 6.61
N GLY A 24 0.95 -3.97 7.12
CA GLY A 24 0.88 -2.51 6.94
C GLY A 24 1.88 -1.97 5.94
N GLY A 25 2.38 -2.80 5.00
CA GLY A 25 3.16 -2.35 3.85
C GLY A 25 2.34 -1.42 2.93
N LEU A 26 2.60 -1.37 1.64
CA LEU A 26 1.87 -0.46 0.75
C LEU A 26 0.44 -0.97 0.43
N ASN A 27 0.27 -2.29 0.25
CA ASN A 27 -1.00 -2.88 -0.16
C ASN A 27 -2.06 -2.84 0.95
N GLY A 28 -1.65 -3.12 2.20
CA GLY A 28 -2.57 -3.08 3.35
C GLY A 28 -3.21 -1.70 3.55
N PRO A 29 -2.41 -0.63 3.65
CA PRO A 29 -2.91 0.74 3.69
C PRO A 29 -3.80 1.13 2.51
N ALA A 30 -3.43 0.78 1.28
CA ALA A 30 -4.25 1.06 0.10
C ALA A 30 -5.63 0.39 0.19
N LEU A 31 -5.67 -0.89 0.60
CA LEU A 31 -6.91 -1.62 0.81
C LEU A 31 -7.72 -1.03 1.97
N ALA A 32 -7.06 -0.67 3.08
CA ALA A 32 -7.74 -0.06 4.24
C ALA A 32 -8.44 1.24 3.87
N LEU A 33 -7.78 2.14 3.13
CA LEU A 33 -8.37 3.39 2.66
C LEU A 33 -9.55 3.14 1.72
N ALA A 34 -9.44 2.21 0.78
CA ALA A 34 -10.53 1.87 -0.14
C ALA A 34 -11.76 1.34 0.60
N LEU A 35 -11.55 0.49 1.60
CA LEU A 35 -12.63 -0.06 2.43
C LEU A 35 -13.24 1.01 3.34
N ALA A 36 -12.43 1.88 3.93
CA ALA A 36 -12.91 2.99 4.76
C ALA A 36 -13.74 3.99 3.94
N HIS A 37 -13.34 4.31 2.71
CA HIS A 37 -14.15 5.10 1.77
C HIS A 37 -15.50 4.44 1.44
N SER A 38 -15.56 3.12 1.48
CA SER A 38 -16.79 2.34 1.31
C SER A 38 -17.60 2.20 2.60
N GLY A 39 -17.17 2.85 3.69
CA GLY A 39 -17.90 2.94 4.96
C GLY A 39 -17.56 1.87 5.99
N PHE A 40 -16.61 0.96 5.70
CA PHE A 40 -16.17 -0.06 6.66
C PHE A 40 -15.23 0.52 7.72
N ARG A 41 -15.31 -0.05 8.94
CA ARG A 41 -14.30 0.14 9.98
C ARG A 41 -13.20 -0.89 9.78
N VAL A 42 -11.96 -0.45 9.69
CA VAL A 42 -10.82 -1.29 9.32
C VAL A 42 -9.76 -1.23 10.40
N THR A 43 -9.19 -2.37 10.76
CA THR A 43 -7.99 -2.43 11.60
C THR A 43 -6.83 -2.96 10.76
N VAL A 44 -5.74 -2.20 10.69
CA VAL A 44 -4.49 -2.60 10.04
C VAL A 44 -3.50 -3.01 11.12
N ILE A 45 -3.01 -4.24 11.05
CA ILE A 45 -2.08 -4.83 12.02
C ILE A 45 -0.74 -5.05 11.32
N ASP A 46 0.34 -4.57 11.93
CA ASP A 46 1.70 -4.79 11.40
C ASP A 46 2.69 -5.11 12.50
N ALA A 47 3.60 -6.03 12.21
CA ALA A 47 4.64 -6.46 13.14
C ALA A 47 5.71 -5.38 13.37
N LEU A 48 5.91 -4.47 12.41
CA LEU A 48 6.88 -3.39 12.55
C LEU A 48 6.28 -2.21 13.31
N PRO A 49 7.05 -1.59 14.23
CA PRO A 49 6.67 -0.33 14.86
C PRO A 49 6.49 0.80 13.83
N LEU A 50 5.65 1.79 14.19
CA LEU A 50 5.40 2.94 13.31
C LEU A 50 6.68 3.71 12.96
N ASP A 51 7.58 3.91 13.91
CA ASP A 51 8.85 4.61 13.70
C ASP A 51 9.71 3.94 12.63
N THR A 52 9.78 2.60 12.66
CA THR A 52 10.50 1.82 11.64
C THR A 52 9.84 1.95 10.28
N ARG A 53 8.52 1.98 10.23
CA ARG A 53 7.76 2.13 8.97
C ARG A 53 7.79 3.55 8.43
N ASN A 54 7.98 4.53 9.27
CA ASN A 54 8.02 5.96 8.92
C ASN A 54 9.45 6.50 8.76
N ASP A 55 10.45 5.64 8.61
CA ASP A 55 11.82 6.05 8.38
C ASP A 55 11.92 6.87 7.07
N PRO A 56 12.37 8.14 7.12
CA PRO A 56 12.50 8.98 5.95
C PRO A 56 13.73 8.63 5.09
N GLY A 57 14.60 7.75 5.57
CA GLY A 57 15.80 7.32 4.86
C GLY A 57 15.47 6.62 3.55
N PHE A 58 16.28 6.89 2.51
CA PHE A 58 16.21 6.14 1.27
C PHE A 58 16.92 4.80 1.43
N ASP A 59 16.19 3.73 1.31
CA ASP A 59 16.67 2.35 1.48
C ASP A 59 16.97 1.62 0.14
N GLY A 60 16.96 2.35 -0.97
CA GLY A 60 17.19 1.81 -2.31
C GLY A 60 15.93 1.35 -3.03
N ARG A 61 14.76 1.38 -2.39
CA ARG A 61 13.51 0.93 -3.01
C ARG A 61 12.78 2.06 -3.73
N ALA A 62 12.42 1.79 -4.99
CA ALA A 62 11.50 2.60 -5.77
C ALA A 62 10.53 1.69 -6.53
N TYR A 63 9.33 2.17 -6.76
CA TYR A 63 8.27 1.41 -7.44
C TYR A 63 7.88 2.06 -8.75
N ALA A 64 7.78 1.25 -9.80
CA ALA A 64 7.18 1.62 -11.05
C ALA A 64 5.65 1.49 -10.92
N LEU A 65 4.97 2.60 -10.79
CA LEU A 65 3.51 2.67 -10.70
C LEU A 65 2.93 2.84 -12.10
N ALA A 66 2.18 1.84 -12.57
CA ALA A 66 1.40 1.98 -13.79
C ALA A 66 0.32 3.07 -13.64
N LEU A 67 -0.21 3.59 -14.75
CA LEU A 67 -1.28 4.60 -14.73
C LEU A 67 -2.51 4.16 -13.94
N ALA A 68 -2.86 2.87 -13.98
CA ALA A 68 -3.97 2.35 -13.16
C ALA A 68 -3.72 2.51 -11.66
N SER A 69 -2.47 2.25 -11.20
CA SER A 69 -2.07 2.47 -9.81
C SER A 69 -2.08 3.96 -9.44
N GLN A 70 -1.61 4.82 -10.33
CA GLN A 70 -1.67 6.27 -10.14
C GLN A 70 -3.12 6.76 -9.99
N ARG A 71 -4.04 6.28 -10.85
CA ARG A 71 -5.47 6.60 -10.77
C ARG A 71 -6.09 6.12 -9.46
N LEU A 72 -5.72 4.92 -9.00
CA LEU A 72 -6.15 4.41 -7.69
C LEU A 72 -5.67 5.32 -6.56
N LEU A 73 -4.38 5.66 -6.52
CA LEU A 73 -3.80 6.56 -5.51
C LEU A 73 -4.45 7.94 -5.52
N LYS A 74 -4.82 8.45 -6.70
CA LYS A 74 -5.57 9.70 -6.84
C LYS A 74 -6.96 9.59 -6.22
N ASN A 75 -7.68 8.51 -6.50
CA ASN A 75 -9.02 8.27 -5.93
C ASN A 75 -8.98 8.05 -4.41
N LEU A 76 -7.88 7.50 -3.88
CA LEU A 76 -7.65 7.35 -2.44
C LEU A 76 -7.16 8.64 -1.74
N GLY A 77 -6.93 9.73 -2.49
CA GLY A 77 -6.42 10.99 -1.95
C GLY A 77 -4.91 11.01 -1.69
N ILE A 78 -4.18 9.95 -2.04
CA ILE A 78 -2.74 9.80 -1.77
C ILE A 78 -1.88 10.55 -2.78
N TRP A 79 -2.31 10.62 -4.05
CA TRP A 79 -1.48 11.12 -5.15
C TRP A 79 -0.96 12.54 -4.93
N GLY A 80 -1.76 13.42 -4.35
CA GLY A 80 -1.35 14.81 -4.10
C GLY A 80 -0.13 14.94 -3.20
N ALA A 81 0.02 14.04 -2.23
CA ALA A 81 1.15 14.06 -1.29
C ALA A 81 2.47 13.52 -1.90
N ILE A 82 2.41 12.81 -3.03
CA ILE A 82 3.58 12.17 -3.64
C ILE A 82 3.89 12.67 -5.05
N ALA A 83 3.02 13.48 -5.66
CA ALA A 83 3.14 13.90 -7.06
C ALA A 83 4.48 14.58 -7.36
N ASP A 84 4.96 15.44 -6.46
CA ASP A 84 6.25 16.16 -6.62
C ASP A 84 7.48 15.25 -6.48
N HIS A 85 7.28 14.03 -5.99
CA HIS A 85 8.30 12.99 -5.84
C HIS A 85 8.16 11.86 -6.88
N ALA A 86 7.23 12.02 -7.81
CA ALA A 86 6.92 11.01 -8.83
C ALA A 86 7.57 11.37 -10.16
N GLN A 87 8.55 10.56 -10.58
CA GLN A 87 9.21 10.72 -11.88
C GLN A 87 8.39 10.03 -12.97
N PRO A 88 7.89 10.73 -14.00
CA PRO A 88 7.15 10.10 -15.09
C PRO A 88 8.06 9.17 -15.91
N MET A 89 7.53 8.02 -16.29
CA MET A 89 8.16 7.08 -17.23
C MET A 89 7.68 7.41 -18.65
N LEU A 90 8.56 8.03 -19.42
CA LEU A 90 8.26 8.48 -20.79
C LEU A 90 8.61 7.40 -21.81
N GLU A 91 9.66 6.61 -21.53
CA GLU A 91 10.10 5.54 -22.40
C GLU A 91 10.40 4.27 -21.59
N ILE A 92 10.08 3.11 -22.16
CA ILE A 92 10.53 1.82 -21.66
C ILE A 92 11.25 1.10 -22.80
N LYS A 93 12.53 0.79 -22.59
CA LYS A 93 13.36 0.03 -23.54
C LYS A 93 13.71 -1.31 -22.92
N VAL A 94 13.32 -2.39 -23.59
CA VAL A 94 13.62 -3.76 -23.16
C VAL A 94 14.48 -4.42 -24.21
N THR A 95 15.65 -4.86 -23.81
CA THR A 95 16.59 -5.57 -24.68
C THR A 95 17.06 -6.85 -24.00
N ASP A 96 17.25 -7.90 -24.78
CA ASP A 96 17.93 -9.10 -24.32
C ASP A 96 19.45 -8.88 -24.47
N GLY A 97 20.20 -9.15 -23.42
CA GLY A 97 21.65 -8.96 -23.41
C GLY A 97 22.32 -9.91 -22.44
N ARG A 98 23.58 -10.24 -22.72
CA ARG A 98 24.42 -11.04 -21.82
C ARG A 98 25.39 -10.14 -21.08
N ALA A 99 25.67 -10.49 -19.83
CA ALA A 99 26.64 -9.76 -19.03
C ALA A 99 28.02 -9.72 -19.76
N GLY A 100 28.54 -8.50 -19.98
CA GLY A 100 29.80 -8.26 -20.68
C GLY A 100 29.69 -8.13 -22.21
N GLU A 101 28.57 -8.47 -22.84
CA GLU A 101 28.40 -8.38 -24.30
C GLU A 101 27.63 -7.12 -24.75
N GLY A 102 27.08 -6.37 -23.78
CA GLY A 102 26.23 -5.20 -24.06
C GLY A 102 24.80 -5.57 -24.47
N PRO A 103 23.99 -4.56 -24.85
CA PRO A 103 22.60 -4.78 -25.26
C PRO A 103 22.52 -5.48 -26.62
N SER A 104 21.54 -6.36 -26.79
CA SER A 104 21.22 -6.98 -28.07
C SER A 104 20.75 -5.92 -29.07
N PRO A 105 20.99 -6.10 -30.38
CA PRO A 105 20.42 -5.25 -31.42
C PRO A 105 18.89 -5.34 -31.50
N TRP A 106 18.29 -6.38 -30.92
CA TRP A 106 16.84 -6.54 -30.84
C TRP A 106 16.34 -5.88 -29.55
N MET A 107 15.48 -4.89 -29.71
CA MET A 107 14.95 -4.09 -28.63
C MET A 107 13.45 -3.86 -28.83
N LEU A 108 12.70 -4.01 -27.72
CA LEU A 108 11.34 -3.47 -27.65
C LEU A 108 11.43 -2.05 -27.09
N HIS A 109 10.77 -1.12 -27.76
CA HIS A 109 10.70 0.26 -27.33
C HIS A 109 9.23 0.66 -27.22
N PHE A 110 8.85 1.18 -26.06
CA PHE A 110 7.53 1.75 -25.79
C PHE A 110 7.76 3.23 -25.52
N ASP A 111 7.07 4.07 -26.26
CA ASP A 111 7.11 5.53 -26.13
C ASP A 111 5.74 6.04 -25.69
N HIS A 112 5.71 6.89 -24.66
CA HIS A 112 4.48 7.51 -24.19
C HIS A 112 3.78 8.35 -25.26
N ALA A 113 4.52 8.86 -26.26
CA ALA A 113 3.96 9.63 -27.37
C ALA A 113 3.05 8.78 -28.29
N GLU A 114 3.14 7.44 -28.22
CA GLU A 114 2.27 6.51 -28.94
C GLU A 114 0.92 6.27 -28.22
N ILE A 115 0.79 6.76 -26.98
CA ILE A 115 -0.45 6.66 -26.19
C ILE A 115 -0.94 8.06 -25.83
N GLU A 116 -2.25 8.31 -26.00
CA GLU A 116 -2.86 9.62 -25.75
C GLU A 116 -3.04 9.93 -24.23
N GLU A 117 -2.73 9.00 -23.35
CA GLU A 117 -3.05 9.07 -21.91
C GLU A 117 -1.96 9.73 -21.04
N GLY A 118 -0.83 10.15 -21.61
CA GLY A 118 0.32 10.73 -20.91
C GLY A 118 1.43 9.70 -20.64
N PRO A 119 2.23 9.83 -19.57
CA PRO A 119 3.33 8.92 -19.31
C PRO A 119 2.82 7.50 -19.04
N MET A 120 3.63 6.48 -19.32
CA MET A 120 3.25 5.06 -19.11
C MET A 120 3.07 4.71 -17.63
N GLY A 121 3.55 5.56 -16.75
CA GLY A 121 3.47 5.43 -15.31
C GLY A 121 4.48 6.35 -14.62
N TYR A 122 4.77 6.06 -13.35
CA TYR A 122 5.63 6.91 -12.53
C TYR A 122 6.55 6.05 -11.65
N MET A 123 7.81 6.47 -11.53
CA MET A 123 8.73 5.94 -10.52
C MET A 123 8.58 6.76 -9.24
N VAL A 124 8.36 6.09 -8.11
CA VAL A 124 8.23 6.74 -6.81
C VAL A 124 9.04 5.96 -5.78
N GLU A 125 9.83 6.65 -4.98
CA GLU A 125 10.57 6.03 -3.88
C GLU A 125 9.62 5.54 -2.78
N ASP A 126 9.95 4.39 -2.18
CA ASP A 126 9.16 3.73 -1.14
C ASP A 126 8.85 4.65 0.06
N ARG A 127 9.84 5.43 0.51
CA ARG A 127 9.70 6.35 1.66
C ARG A 127 8.57 7.37 1.49
N HIS A 128 8.36 7.90 0.28
CA HIS A 128 7.30 8.87 0.00
C HIS A 128 5.92 8.20 0.00
N LEU A 129 5.81 7.01 -0.60
CA LEU A 129 4.58 6.21 -0.58
C LEU A 129 4.20 5.80 0.85
N ARG A 130 5.16 5.26 1.62
CA ARG A 130 4.92 4.86 3.00
C ARG A 130 4.43 6.02 3.85
N ARG A 131 5.12 7.16 3.77
CA ARG A 131 4.74 8.35 4.53
C ARG A 131 3.32 8.78 4.21
N ALA A 132 3.00 8.96 2.92
CA ALA A 132 1.68 9.39 2.49
C ALA A 132 0.57 8.44 2.95
N PHE A 133 0.81 7.12 2.89
CA PHE A 133 -0.15 6.14 3.40
C PHE A 133 -0.31 6.21 4.93
N LEU A 134 0.77 6.31 5.69
CA LEU A 134 0.69 6.38 7.15
C LEU A 134 -0.06 7.63 7.62
N ASP A 135 0.21 8.77 7.00
CA ASP A 135 -0.48 10.02 7.29
C ASP A 135 -1.99 9.90 6.96
N ALA A 136 -2.36 9.37 5.79
CA ALA A 136 -3.75 9.17 5.41
C ALA A 136 -4.50 8.17 6.31
N LEU A 137 -3.83 7.10 6.75
CA LEU A 137 -4.42 6.18 7.72
C LEU A 137 -4.65 6.85 9.08
N ALA A 138 -3.72 7.71 9.52
CA ALA A 138 -3.83 8.41 10.81
C ALA A 138 -4.95 9.44 10.83
N GLU A 139 -5.26 10.05 9.69
CA GLU A 139 -6.33 11.04 9.53
C GLU A 139 -7.73 10.43 9.36
N ASN A 140 -7.83 9.10 9.21
CA ASN A 140 -9.10 8.44 8.92
C ASN A 140 -9.73 7.79 10.16
N ASP A 141 -10.81 8.35 10.67
CA ASP A 141 -11.52 7.90 11.89
C ASP A 141 -12.07 6.46 11.80
N ARG A 142 -12.16 5.88 10.60
CA ARG A 142 -12.61 4.50 10.39
C ARG A 142 -11.49 3.49 10.40
N ILE A 143 -10.22 3.94 10.54
CA ILE A 143 -9.05 3.08 10.47
C ILE A 143 -8.31 3.09 11.81
N ILE A 144 -8.10 1.90 12.35
CA ILE A 144 -7.25 1.67 13.53
C ILE A 144 -5.94 1.06 13.06
N GLN A 145 -4.82 1.62 13.50
CA GLN A 145 -3.50 1.07 13.25
C GLN A 145 -2.97 0.39 14.52
N ILE A 146 -2.64 -0.88 14.43
CA ILE A 146 -1.96 -1.66 15.48
C ILE A 146 -0.57 -2.01 14.95
N ALA A 147 0.43 -1.29 15.42
CA ALA A 147 1.82 -1.46 14.99
C ALA A 147 2.65 -2.13 16.09
N GLY A 148 3.72 -2.83 15.70
CA GLY A 148 4.60 -3.55 16.62
C GLY A 148 3.94 -4.79 17.23
N GLN A 149 2.94 -5.37 16.57
CA GLN A 149 2.22 -6.56 17.05
C GLN A 149 2.20 -7.62 15.94
N THR A 150 2.60 -8.82 16.32
CA THR A 150 2.61 -9.97 15.40
C THR A 150 1.33 -10.79 15.56
N VAL A 151 0.67 -11.11 14.45
CA VAL A 151 -0.44 -12.06 14.44
C VAL A 151 0.14 -13.46 14.59
N VAL A 152 -0.21 -14.15 15.67
CA VAL A 152 0.29 -15.50 16.00
C VAL A 152 -0.73 -16.60 15.77
N ALA A 153 -2.03 -16.26 15.72
CA ALA A 153 -3.09 -17.19 15.44
C ALA A 153 -4.29 -16.49 14.82
N GLN A 154 -5.08 -17.25 14.08
CA GLN A 154 -6.39 -16.81 13.57
C GLN A 154 -7.41 -17.95 13.73
N SER A 155 -8.66 -17.58 13.94
CA SER A 155 -9.79 -18.50 13.94
C SER A 155 -11.01 -17.85 13.29
N VAL A 156 -11.90 -18.66 12.70
CA VAL A 156 -13.15 -18.23 12.09
C VAL A 156 -14.27 -19.11 12.61
N ASP A 157 -15.33 -18.49 13.09
CA ASP A 157 -16.56 -19.17 13.50
C ASP A 157 -17.80 -18.47 12.94
N ALA A 158 -18.99 -18.93 13.28
CA ALA A 158 -20.26 -18.35 12.82
C ALA A 158 -20.44 -16.88 13.28
N ARG A 159 -19.67 -16.40 14.25
CA ARG A 159 -19.73 -15.04 14.80
C ARG A 159 -18.72 -14.10 14.13
N GLY A 160 -17.74 -14.63 13.41
CA GLY A 160 -16.74 -13.84 12.69
C GLY A 160 -15.35 -14.41 12.75
N ALA A 161 -14.36 -13.56 12.38
CA ALA A 161 -12.95 -13.88 12.44
C ALA A 161 -12.29 -13.27 13.69
N LYS A 162 -11.32 -13.99 14.25
CA LYS A 162 -10.48 -13.52 15.35
C LYS A 162 -9.02 -13.67 14.99
N VAL A 163 -8.21 -12.70 15.37
CA VAL A 163 -6.75 -12.78 15.32
C VAL A 163 -6.17 -12.59 16.70
N GLU A 164 -5.13 -13.36 17.02
CA GLU A 164 -4.39 -13.27 18.27
C GLU A 164 -3.06 -12.58 18.01
N LEU A 165 -2.70 -11.65 18.88
CA LEU A 165 -1.50 -10.83 18.76
C LEU A 165 -0.51 -11.18 19.87
N ALA A 166 0.78 -11.08 19.58
CA ALA A 166 1.89 -11.26 20.53
C ALA A 166 2.76 -10.00 20.56
#